data_fc3c6f37f2c76503129238b93b26947f
#
_entry.id   fc3c6f37f2c76503129238b93b26947f
#
_cell.length_a   1.000
_cell.length_b   1.000
_cell.length_c   1.000
_cell.angle_alpha   90.00
_cell.angle_beta   90.00
_cell.angle_gamma   90.00
#
_symmetry.space_group_name_H-M   'P 1'
#
loop_
_entity.id
_entity.type
_entity.pdbx_description
1 polymer ?
#
loop_
_entity_poly.entity_id
_entity_poly.type
_entity_poly.pdbx_seq_one_letter_code
_entity_poly.pdbx_strand_id
1 'polypeptide(L)'
;MFKKDYLLKLLQQLDQAMKKINQLRGEGEPESALQFTKDTYQKLLNLDIQQYGDDLFLETLLSEKSFEFDELNVLAELLKEEGDIHYEMHNFQKSHIKYRQALEVFDYLNREEKVFSFEREAKISQMQERLQG
;
A
#
# COMPACT_ATOMS: atom_id res chain seq x y z
N MET A 1 -1.33 26.25 -3.29
CA MET A 1 -0.39 25.35 -2.62
C MET A 1 0.55 24.73 -3.63
N PHE A 2 1.82 24.68 -3.29
CA PHE A 2 2.80 24.06 -4.17
C PHE A 2 2.76 22.53 -4.02
N LYS A 3 3.01 21.84 -5.13
CA LYS A 3 3.00 20.38 -5.20
C LYS A 3 3.88 19.73 -4.14
N LYS A 4 5.07 20.31 -3.90
CA LYS A 4 6.00 19.81 -2.88
C LYS A 4 5.39 19.82 -1.47
N ASP A 5 4.67 20.89 -1.12
CA ASP A 5 4.01 21.00 0.19
C ASP A 5 2.92 19.97 0.32
N TYR A 6 2.15 19.74 -0.73
CA TYR A 6 1.12 18.71 -0.74
C TYR A 6 1.72 17.32 -0.52
N LEU A 7 2.82 17.00 -1.22
CA LEU A 7 3.45 15.69 -1.10
C LEU A 7 4.06 15.46 0.29
N LEU A 8 4.68 16.49 0.87
CA LEU A 8 5.20 16.40 2.24
C LEU A 8 4.09 16.13 3.25
N LYS A 9 2.96 16.81 3.09
CA LYS A 9 1.81 16.59 3.95
C LYS A 9 1.26 15.18 3.79
N LEU A 10 1.20 14.69 2.57
CA LEU A 10 0.76 13.33 2.28
C LEU A 10 1.62 12.29 3.01
N LEU A 11 2.94 12.46 2.95
CA LEU A 11 3.86 11.54 3.63
C LEU A 11 3.72 11.60 5.15
N GLN A 12 3.50 12.79 5.71
CA GLN A 12 3.24 12.94 7.14
C GLN A 12 1.95 12.24 7.54
N GLN A 13 0.91 12.36 6.73
CA GLN A 13 -0.37 11.69 6.98
C GLN A 13 -0.23 10.18 6.89
N LEU A 14 0.61 9.68 5.97
CA LEU A 14 0.89 8.26 5.87
C LEU A 14 1.58 7.76 7.15
N ASP A 15 2.57 8.49 7.64
CA ASP A 15 3.27 8.11 8.89
C ASP A 15 2.30 8.00 10.05
N GLN A 16 1.39 8.96 10.17
CA GLN A 16 0.37 8.94 11.23
C GLN A 16 -0.56 7.75 11.08
N ALA A 17 -0.97 7.45 9.85
CA ALA A 17 -1.84 6.31 9.58
C ALA A 17 -1.13 5.00 9.91
N MET A 18 0.14 4.86 9.55
CA MET A 18 0.91 3.64 9.83
C MET A 18 1.06 3.41 11.34
N LYS A 19 1.27 4.48 12.12
CA LYS A 19 1.33 4.37 13.57
C LYS A 19 0.01 3.85 14.13
N LYS A 20 -1.11 4.35 13.63
CA LYS A 20 -2.43 3.90 14.09
C LYS A 20 -2.68 2.43 13.70
N ILE A 21 -2.34 2.04 12.48
CA ILE A 21 -2.48 0.67 12.02
C ILE A 21 -1.65 -0.26 12.90
N ASN A 22 -0.39 0.09 13.16
CA ASN A 22 0.50 -0.71 13.98
C ASN A 22 0.01 -0.82 15.42
N GLN A 23 -0.56 0.26 15.95
CA GLN A 23 -1.17 0.24 17.28
C GLN A 23 -2.32 -0.76 17.35
N LEU A 24 -3.23 -0.70 16.38
CA LEU A 24 -4.38 -1.62 16.33
C LEU A 24 -3.95 -3.07 16.18
N ARG A 25 -2.94 -3.33 15.35
CA ARG A 25 -2.38 -4.67 15.20
C ARG A 25 -1.77 -5.15 16.51
N GLY A 26 -1.02 -4.29 17.18
CA GLY A 26 -0.38 -4.62 18.46
C GLY A 26 -1.36 -4.86 19.58
N GLU A 27 -2.55 -4.26 19.51
CA GLU A 27 -3.62 -4.45 20.49
C GLU A 27 -4.48 -5.69 20.19
N GLY A 28 -4.14 -6.43 19.14
CA GLY A 28 -4.91 -7.62 18.77
C GLY A 28 -6.24 -7.28 18.12
N GLU A 29 -6.33 -6.16 17.42
CA GLU A 29 -7.56 -5.73 16.74
C GLU A 29 -7.34 -5.66 15.23
N PRO A 30 -7.11 -6.82 14.58
CA PRO A 30 -6.78 -6.83 13.16
C PRO A 30 -7.93 -6.36 12.27
N GLU A 31 -9.17 -6.63 12.65
CA GLU A 31 -10.32 -6.19 11.86
C GLU A 31 -10.46 -4.68 11.87
N SER A 32 -10.21 -4.05 13.02
CA SER A 32 -10.18 -2.59 13.13
C SER A 32 -9.03 -2.02 12.30
N ALA A 33 -7.87 -2.69 12.33
CA ALA A 33 -6.72 -2.28 11.53
C ALA A 33 -7.04 -2.34 10.02
N LEU A 34 -7.73 -3.40 9.57
CA LEU A 34 -8.16 -3.52 8.18
C LEU A 34 -9.10 -2.39 7.78
N GLN A 35 -10.10 -2.11 8.61
CA GLN A 35 -11.06 -1.06 8.29
C GLN A 35 -10.37 0.30 8.23
N PHE A 36 -9.47 0.57 9.18
CA PHE A 36 -8.71 1.82 9.18
C PHE A 36 -7.85 1.93 7.92
N THR A 37 -7.21 0.84 7.49
CA THR A 37 -6.40 0.83 6.28
C THR A 37 -7.25 1.13 5.05
N LYS A 38 -8.43 0.51 4.96
CA LYS A 38 -9.35 0.75 3.83
C LYS A 38 -9.81 2.20 3.79
N ASP A 39 -10.11 2.78 4.93
CA ASP A 39 -10.51 4.18 5.01
C ASP A 39 -9.35 5.11 4.62
N THR A 40 -8.12 4.69 4.87
CA THR A 40 -6.94 5.47 4.57
C THR A 40 -6.71 5.63 3.07
N TYR A 41 -6.99 4.61 2.26
CA TYR A 41 -6.92 4.75 0.80
C TYR A 41 -7.80 5.90 0.33
N GLN A 42 -9.02 5.97 0.85
CA GLN A 42 -9.96 7.02 0.46
C GLN A 42 -9.49 8.38 0.96
N LYS A 43 -9.05 8.44 2.20
CA LYS A 43 -8.64 9.70 2.82
C LYS A 43 -7.40 10.29 2.17
N LEU A 44 -6.38 9.49 1.90
CA LEU A 44 -5.12 9.98 1.39
C LEU A 44 -5.05 10.05 -0.13
N LEU A 45 -5.71 9.13 -0.82
CA LEU A 45 -5.56 8.98 -2.26
C LEU A 45 -6.86 9.19 -3.03
N ASN A 46 -7.97 9.45 -2.32
CA ASN A 46 -9.30 9.55 -2.92
C ASN A 46 -9.59 8.32 -3.79
N LEU A 47 -9.35 7.14 -3.22
CA LEU A 47 -9.40 5.88 -3.95
C LEU A 47 -10.24 4.87 -3.18
N ASP A 48 -11.27 4.32 -3.83
CA ASP A 48 -12.00 3.18 -3.31
C ASP A 48 -11.32 1.91 -3.83
N ILE A 49 -10.42 1.38 -3.02
CA ILE A 49 -9.59 0.24 -3.42
C ILE A 49 -10.41 -1.00 -3.76
N GLN A 50 -11.61 -1.13 -3.18
CA GLN A 50 -12.46 -2.29 -3.40
C GLN A 50 -13.04 -2.35 -4.81
N GLN A 51 -13.04 -1.23 -5.54
CA GLN A 51 -13.51 -1.18 -6.92
C GLN A 51 -12.52 -1.82 -7.90
N TYR A 52 -11.31 -2.11 -7.45
CA TYR A 52 -10.25 -2.65 -8.31
C TYR A 52 -9.99 -4.11 -8.00
N GLY A 53 -10.12 -4.95 -9.01
CA GLY A 53 -9.80 -6.37 -8.87
C GLY A 53 -8.30 -6.62 -8.98
N ASP A 54 -7.92 -7.90 -8.87
CA ASP A 54 -6.53 -8.31 -8.97
C ASP A 54 -6.03 -8.27 -10.42
N ASP A 55 -6.90 -8.58 -11.36
CA ASP A 55 -6.55 -8.64 -12.77
C ASP A 55 -6.34 -7.23 -13.34
N LEU A 56 -5.18 -7.02 -13.98
CA LEU A 56 -4.82 -5.74 -14.58
C LEU A 56 -4.96 -4.56 -13.61
N PHE A 57 -4.65 -4.80 -12.35
CA PHE A 57 -4.86 -3.81 -11.28
C PHE A 57 -4.20 -2.46 -11.58
N LEU A 58 -2.89 -2.47 -11.80
CA LEU A 58 -2.15 -1.22 -12.01
C LEU A 58 -2.52 -0.56 -13.33
N GLU A 59 -2.67 -1.35 -14.39
CA GLU A 59 -3.06 -0.83 -15.70
C GLU A 59 -4.39 -0.09 -15.63
N THR A 60 -5.38 -0.69 -14.98
CA THR A 60 -6.70 -0.11 -14.80
C THR A 60 -6.61 1.19 -14.00
N LEU A 61 -5.87 1.13 -12.90
CA LEU A 61 -5.70 2.28 -12.02
C LEU A 61 -5.08 3.47 -12.75
N LEU A 62 -4.00 3.23 -13.48
CA LEU A 62 -3.30 4.29 -14.20
C LEU A 62 -4.08 4.82 -15.40
N SER A 63 -5.02 4.04 -15.94
CA SER A 63 -5.88 4.50 -17.02
C SER A 63 -6.95 5.48 -16.53
N GLU A 64 -7.33 5.39 -15.25
CA GLU A 64 -8.41 6.19 -14.69
C GLU A 64 -7.93 7.46 -13.99
N LYS A 65 -6.74 7.42 -13.41
CA LYS A 65 -6.22 8.52 -12.61
C LYS A 65 -4.75 8.76 -12.92
N SER A 66 -4.35 10.03 -12.80
CA SER A 66 -2.95 10.42 -12.86
C SER A 66 -2.40 10.46 -11.43
N PHE A 67 -1.28 9.77 -11.19
CA PHE A 67 -0.65 9.71 -9.87
C PHE A 67 0.78 10.23 -9.92
N GLU A 68 1.16 10.94 -8.86
CA GLU A 68 2.56 11.23 -8.60
C GLU A 68 3.25 9.98 -8.06
N PHE A 69 4.58 9.91 -8.20
CA PHE A 69 5.32 8.76 -7.67
C PHE A 69 5.13 8.59 -6.16
N ASP A 70 5.09 9.70 -5.41
CA ASP A 70 4.87 9.64 -3.96
C ASP A 70 3.49 9.07 -3.64
N GLU A 71 2.48 9.39 -4.44
CA GLU A 71 1.15 8.85 -4.26
C GLU A 71 1.11 7.34 -4.53
N LEU A 72 1.81 6.90 -5.56
CA LEU A 72 1.91 5.47 -5.86
C LEU A 72 2.67 4.73 -4.75
N ASN A 73 3.69 5.36 -4.18
CA ASN A 73 4.40 4.77 -3.06
C ASN A 73 3.48 4.60 -1.84
N VAL A 74 2.65 5.61 -1.55
CA VAL A 74 1.65 5.52 -0.49
C VAL A 74 0.70 4.35 -0.75
N LEU A 75 0.23 4.22 -1.98
CA LEU A 75 -0.64 3.12 -2.37
C LEU A 75 0.02 1.76 -2.13
N ALA A 76 1.26 1.61 -2.58
CA ALA A 76 1.98 0.35 -2.42
C ALA A 76 2.19 -0.01 -0.95
N GLU A 77 2.50 0.98 -0.10
CA GLU A 77 2.69 0.75 1.32
C GLU A 77 1.39 0.36 2.01
N LEU A 78 0.27 0.96 1.63
CA LEU A 78 -1.04 0.60 2.18
C LEU A 78 -1.44 -0.82 1.73
N LEU A 79 -1.18 -1.17 0.48
CA LEU A 79 -1.47 -2.52 -0.02
C LEU A 79 -0.65 -3.56 0.74
N LYS A 80 0.61 -3.28 0.98
CA LYS A 80 1.46 -4.17 1.78
C LYS A 80 0.91 -4.32 3.20
N GLU A 81 0.53 -3.19 3.83
CA GLU A 81 -0.02 -3.24 5.19
C GLU A 81 -1.29 -4.09 5.24
N GLU A 82 -2.16 -3.94 4.26
CA GLU A 82 -3.38 -4.74 4.19
C GLU A 82 -3.03 -6.22 4.02
N GLY A 83 -2.04 -6.52 3.19
CA GLY A 83 -1.55 -7.87 3.02
C GLY A 83 -0.96 -8.44 4.32
N ASP A 84 -0.20 -7.63 5.06
CA ASP A 84 0.39 -8.02 6.34
C ASP A 84 -0.68 -8.39 7.36
N ILE A 85 -1.73 -7.58 7.44
CA ILE A 85 -2.84 -7.83 8.38
C ILE A 85 -3.54 -9.15 8.04
N HIS A 86 -3.85 -9.37 6.77
CA HIS A 86 -4.47 -10.63 6.33
C HIS A 86 -3.54 -11.82 6.60
N TYR A 87 -2.24 -11.64 6.40
CA TYR A 87 -1.26 -12.70 6.68
C TYR A 87 -1.30 -13.09 8.15
N GLU A 88 -1.33 -12.10 9.04
CA GLU A 88 -1.38 -12.35 10.50
C GLU A 88 -2.69 -13.01 10.91
N MET A 89 -3.78 -12.76 10.18
CA MET A 89 -5.07 -13.39 10.42
C MET A 89 -5.19 -14.78 9.77
N HIS A 90 -4.13 -15.24 9.12
CA HIS A 90 -4.11 -16.50 8.36
C HIS A 90 -5.07 -16.50 7.17
N ASN A 91 -5.44 -15.33 6.67
CA ASN A 91 -6.18 -15.17 5.42
C ASN A 91 -5.19 -15.07 4.26
N PHE A 92 -4.51 -16.19 3.96
CA PHE A 92 -3.37 -16.16 3.04
C PHE A 92 -3.77 -15.81 1.62
N GLN A 93 -4.93 -16.25 1.16
CA GLN A 93 -5.38 -15.92 -0.19
C GLN A 93 -5.54 -14.41 -0.37
N LYS A 94 -6.21 -13.75 0.58
CA LYS A 94 -6.39 -12.28 0.54
C LYS A 94 -5.06 -11.56 0.69
N SER A 95 -4.20 -12.07 1.58
CA SER A 95 -2.87 -11.52 1.79
C SER A 95 -2.06 -11.53 0.48
N HIS A 96 -2.06 -12.66 -0.22
CA HIS A 96 -1.30 -12.84 -1.45
C HIS A 96 -1.79 -11.89 -2.54
N ILE A 97 -3.10 -11.68 -2.65
CA ILE A 97 -3.65 -10.73 -3.63
C ILE A 97 -3.10 -9.32 -3.35
N LYS A 98 -3.13 -8.89 -2.09
CA LYS A 98 -2.65 -7.55 -1.73
C LYS A 98 -1.14 -7.41 -1.93
N TYR A 99 -0.39 -8.44 -1.60
CA TYR A 99 1.05 -8.44 -1.84
C TYR A 99 1.38 -8.35 -3.33
N ARG A 100 0.67 -9.10 -4.16
CA ARG A 100 0.90 -9.03 -5.60
C ARG A 100 0.59 -7.65 -6.16
N GLN A 101 -0.49 -7.01 -5.67
CA GLN A 101 -0.83 -5.65 -6.06
C GLN A 101 0.27 -4.66 -5.63
N ALA A 102 0.74 -4.79 -4.38
CA ALA A 102 1.81 -3.94 -3.88
C ALA A 102 3.09 -4.10 -4.68
N LEU A 103 3.46 -5.35 -5.00
CA LEU A 103 4.66 -5.64 -5.79
C LEU A 103 4.56 -5.05 -7.19
N GLU A 104 3.38 -5.11 -7.79
CA GLU A 104 3.16 -4.53 -9.10
C GLU A 104 3.41 -3.02 -9.10
N VAL A 105 2.93 -2.33 -8.06
CA VAL A 105 3.15 -0.88 -7.92
C VAL A 105 4.62 -0.58 -7.64
N PHE A 106 5.26 -1.30 -6.72
CA PHE A 106 6.68 -1.10 -6.42
C PHE A 106 7.56 -1.38 -7.63
N ASP A 107 7.24 -2.40 -8.41
CA ASP A 107 7.99 -2.72 -9.63
C ASP A 107 7.88 -1.58 -10.65
N TYR A 108 6.69 -1.05 -10.82
CA TYR A 108 6.46 0.12 -11.68
C TYR A 108 7.31 1.31 -11.22
N LEU A 109 7.32 1.59 -9.90
CA LEU A 109 8.10 2.69 -9.36
C LEU A 109 9.61 2.48 -9.59
N ASN A 110 10.08 1.25 -9.41
CA ASN A 110 11.50 0.95 -9.64
C ASN A 110 11.91 1.20 -11.09
N ARG A 111 11.01 0.90 -12.04
CA ARG A 111 11.30 1.12 -13.46
C ARG A 111 11.21 2.58 -13.87
N GLU A 112 10.20 3.28 -13.36
CA GLU A 112 9.86 4.61 -13.87
C GLU A 112 10.52 5.75 -13.08
N GLU A 113 10.62 5.59 -11.77
CA GLU A 113 11.19 6.64 -10.92
C GLU A 113 12.71 6.67 -10.98
N LYS A 114 13.33 5.53 -11.23
CA LYS A 114 14.79 5.39 -11.38
C LYS A 114 15.57 5.85 -10.14
N VAL A 115 14.96 5.65 -8.97
CA VAL A 115 15.59 5.94 -7.69
C VAL A 115 15.68 4.64 -6.90
N PHE A 116 16.84 4.32 -6.38
CA PHE A 116 17.02 3.15 -5.54
C PHE A 116 16.58 3.46 -4.11
N SER A 117 15.81 2.56 -3.50
CA SER A 117 15.37 2.70 -2.13
C SER A 117 15.59 1.38 -1.38
N PHE A 118 16.46 1.41 -0.38
CA PHE A 118 16.70 0.25 0.47
C PHE A 118 15.42 -0.16 1.21
N GLU A 119 14.63 0.82 1.66
CA GLU A 119 13.38 0.55 2.37
C GLU A 119 12.39 -0.18 1.47
N ARG A 120 12.27 0.28 0.22
CA ARG A 120 11.40 -0.36 -0.76
C ARG A 120 11.84 -1.79 -1.03
N GLU A 121 13.15 -1.99 -1.25
CA GLU A 121 13.69 -3.32 -1.53
C GLU A 121 13.49 -4.29 -0.37
N ALA A 122 13.62 -3.81 0.86
CA ALA A 122 13.35 -4.63 2.04
C ALA A 122 11.89 -5.08 2.10
N LYS A 123 10.96 -4.17 1.77
CA LYS A 123 9.53 -4.49 1.74
C LYS A 123 9.21 -5.49 0.63
N ILE A 124 9.80 -5.31 -0.54
CA ILE A 124 9.63 -6.23 -1.67
C ILE A 124 10.11 -7.63 -1.26
N SER A 125 11.30 -7.73 -0.67
CA SER A 125 11.86 -9.02 -0.27
C SER A 125 10.98 -9.73 0.76
N GLN A 126 10.46 -8.99 1.73
CA GLN A 126 9.58 -9.56 2.75
C GLN A 126 8.31 -10.13 2.13
N MET A 127 7.70 -9.40 1.20
CA MET A 127 6.48 -9.87 0.54
C MET A 127 6.75 -11.10 -0.33
N GLN A 128 7.84 -11.08 -1.07
CA GLN A 128 8.22 -12.22 -1.92
C GLN A 128 8.43 -13.48 -1.08
N GLU A 129 9.08 -13.33 0.07
CA GLU A 129 9.30 -14.43 0.99
C GLU A 129 7.99 -15.03 1.48
N ARG A 130 7.03 -14.17 1.87
CA ARG A 130 5.72 -14.63 2.33
C ARG A 130 4.89 -15.27 1.22
N LEU A 131 5.05 -14.79 -0.03
CA LEU A 131 4.34 -15.38 -1.17
C LEU A 131 4.86 -16.77 -1.51
N GLN A 132 6.12 -17.07 -1.20
CA GLN A 132 6.70 -18.38 -1.46
C GLN A 132 6.36 -19.39 -0.38
N GLY A 133 6.09 -18.92 0.81
CA GLY A 133 5.78 -19.76 1.96
C GLY A 133 4.33 -20.10 2.03
#